data_24ad334fe366ebf4ced364b5081fcbd1
#
_entry.id   24ad334fe366ebf4ced364b5081fcbd1
#
_cell.length_a   1.000
_cell.length_b   1.000
_cell.length_c   1.000
_cell.angle_alpha   90.00
_cell.angle_beta   90.00
_cell.angle_gamma   90.00
#
_symmetry.space_group_name_H-M   'P 1'
#
loop_
_entity.id
_entity.type
_entity.pdbx_description
1 polymer ?
#
loop_
_entity_poly.entity_id
_entity_poly.type
_entity_poly.pdbx_seq_one_letter_code
_entity_poly.pdbx_strand_id
1 'polypeptide(L)'
;MSQTLSPSLLTEPGPAAGLDDDLLQPTGQLPDRLSARTLLSRGQAVTLTLIVAAIVGALGLRIATGLGPSLLAWAVGSVAVATVIYVAVIAFRLVLVVAAQNAPGMLFAQKGLRVVPDQDLPGYSILVPLYREENVLPALLSKLSSLDYPADRLQVLLLIEEDDELTRAALDRAVLDSRFEVVLIPPSQPRTKPKACNVGLRHARGEFCVIYDAEDRPEPDQLRKAVAAFRSLPNWVVCVQAELQYWNPWTNWLTRCFAAEYALNFSLVLRGLDRFRLPIPLGGTSNHFRVEALRELGAWDPHNVTEDADLGMRIARRGWGVQMMVSVTEEEANSRVGNWIRQRSRWIKGYYQTWLVHMRSPWQLWRDLGSRQFFAFHLTLGFSGLTGLMNPIFWALTFVYLVSGPARISALFPATVLYLGVFSMLIGNLLMVYSMMAGCMHRGLYGAVRSMLAIPFYWALMSIAAYKAFFQLLRPSRRHYWELTEHGLVTEHGHATHSLGMATTG
;
A
#
# COMPACT_ATOMS: atom_id res chain seq x y z
N MET A 1 31.06 20.28 18.15
CA MET A 1 31.76 19.01 17.90
C MET A 1 31.01 18.31 16.77
N SER A 2 31.54 18.44 15.56
CA SER A 2 31.02 17.87 14.32
C SER A 2 31.48 16.42 14.24
N GLN A 3 30.58 15.47 14.48
CA GLN A 3 30.83 14.06 14.13
C GLN A 3 30.43 13.88 12.66
N THR A 4 31.40 13.86 11.79
CA THR A 4 31.29 13.36 10.44
C THR A 4 31.00 11.86 10.50
N LEU A 5 29.78 11.47 10.10
CA LEU A 5 29.41 10.06 9.93
C LEU A 5 30.28 9.45 8.82
N SER A 6 31.00 8.39 9.19
CA SER A 6 31.91 7.62 8.35
C SER A 6 31.19 7.10 7.07
N PRO A 7 31.82 7.14 5.87
CA PRO A 7 31.26 6.64 4.62
C PRO A 7 31.02 5.13 4.55
N SER A 8 31.41 4.38 5.58
CA SER A 8 31.35 2.91 5.62
C SER A 8 29.94 2.30 5.73
N LEU A 9 28.86 3.11 5.81
CA LEU A 9 27.47 2.63 5.82
C LEU A 9 26.84 2.55 4.41
N LEU A 10 27.57 2.89 3.38
CA LEU A 10 27.16 2.85 1.98
C LEU A 10 27.76 1.67 1.21
N THR A 11 28.08 0.57 1.87
CA THR A 11 28.44 -0.65 1.12
C THR A 11 27.26 -1.07 0.27
N GLU A 12 27.46 -1.05 -1.05
CA GLU A 12 26.53 -1.62 -2.03
C GLU A 12 26.18 -3.05 -1.57
N PRO A 13 24.90 -3.45 -1.59
CA PRO A 13 24.58 -4.86 -1.49
C PRO A 13 25.25 -5.52 -2.68
N GLY A 14 26.16 -6.47 -2.42
CA GLY A 14 26.75 -7.28 -3.46
C GLY A 14 25.65 -7.91 -4.33
N PRO A 15 25.90 -8.19 -5.60
CA PRO A 15 24.92 -8.80 -6.48
C PRO A 15 24.39 -10.05 -5.79
N ALA A 16 23.07 -10.14 -5.64
CA ALA A 16 22.40 -11.30 -5.08
C ALA A 16 22.80 -12.52 -5.93
N ALA A 17 23.71 -13.31 -5.41
CA ALA A 17 24.20 -14.50 -6.10
C ALA A 17 23.05 -15.47 -6.28
N GLY A 18 22.63 -15.70 -7.53
CA GLY A 18 21.66 -16.72 -7.90
C GLY A 18 20.26 -16.21 -8.26
N LEU A 19 20.14 -15.01 -8.80
CA LEU A 19 18.91 -14.59 -9.48
C LEU A 19 18.69 -15.47 -10.72
N ASP A 20 17.57 -16.17 -10.71
CA ASP A 20 17.10 -16.96 -11.84
C ASP A 20 16.95 -16.04 -13.07
N ASP A 21 17.76 -16.25 -14.13
CA ASP A 21 17.68 -15.53 -15.41
C ASP A 21 16.28 -15.58 -16.05
N ASP A 22 15.46 -16.55 -15.64
CA ASP A 22 14.05 -16.67 -15.99
C ASP A 22 13.15 -15.54 -15.44
N LEU A 23 13.62 -14.66 -14.57
CA LEU A 23 12.89 -13.42 -14.19
C LEU A 23 12.96 -12.37 -15.31
N LEU A 24 13.86 -12.55 -16.26
CA LEU A 24 14.10 -11.67 -17.39
C LEU A 24 13.55 -12.29 -18.67
N GLN A 25 12.27 -12.05 -18.99
CA GLN A 25 11.84 -12.22 -20.37
C GLN A 25 12.07 -10.93 -21.15
N PRO A 26 12.78 -10.96 -22.29
CA PRO A 26 13.13 -9.75 -23.07
C PRO A 26 11.93 -8.96 -23.60
N THR A 27 10.72 -9.49 -23.48
CA THR A 27 9.47 -8.96 -24.04
C THR A 27 8.76 -7.94 -23.13
N GLY A 28 9.30 -7.62 -21.93
CA GLY A 28 8.64 -6.70 -20.98
C GLY A 28 7.30 -7.22 -20.46
N GLN A 29 6.99 -8.52 -20.62
CA GLN A 29 5.79 -9.13 -20.06
C GLN A 29 6.13 -9.82 -18.74
N LEU A 30 5.30 -9.55 -17.73
CA LEU A 30 5.42 -10.19 -16.43
C LEU A 30 5.21 -11.71 -16.57
N PRO A 31 6.14 -12.57 -16.08
CA PRO A 31 5.97 -14.02 -16.12
C PRO A 31 4.71 -14.48 -15.40
N ASP A 32 4.01 -15.49 -15.92
CA ASP A 32 2.76 -16.03 -15.32
C ASP A 32 2.94 -16.44 -13.84
N ARG A 33 4.13 -16.90 -13.47
CA ARG A 33 4.45 -17.26 -12.08
C ARG A 33 4.41 -16.07 -11.11
N LEU A 34 4.61 -14.83 -11.59
CA LEU A 34 4.56 -13.60 -10.82
C LEU A 34 3.26 -12.82 -11.03
N SER A 35 2.37 -13.26 -11.92
CA SER A 35 1.08 -12.61 -12.17
C SER A 35 -0.03 -13.19 -11.31
N ALA A 36 -0.91 -12.34 -10.79
CA ALA A 36 -2.12 -12.74 -10.07
C ALA A 36 -3.20 -13.34 -10.98
N ARG A 37 -2.95 -13.52 -12.29
CA ARG A 37 -3.90 -14.12 -13.24
C ARG A 37 -4.50 -15.44 -12.73
N THR A 38 -3.68 -16.28 -12.11
CA THR A 38 -4.13 -17.46 -11.36
C THR A 38 -3.91 -17.20 -9.87
N LEU A 39 -4.93 -17.30 -9.03
CA LEU A 39 -4.79 -16.99 -7.60
C LEU A 39 -3.87 -17.97 -6.87
N LEU A 40 -4.07 -19.26 -7.09
CA LEU A 40 -3.27 -20.34 -6.50
C LEU A 40 -2.55 -21.12 -7.59
N SER A 41 -1.27 -21.39 -7.39
CA SER A 41 -0.55 -22.36 -8.21
C SER A 41 -1.07 -23.78 -7.94
N ARG A 42 -0.79 -24.72 -8.88
CA ARG A 42 -1.14 -26.12 -8.67
C ARG A 42 -0.53 -26.68 -7.38
N GLY A 43 0.73 -26.34 -7.07
CA GLY A 43 1.40 -26.75 -5.85
C GLY A 43 0.69 -26.23 -4.60
N GLN A 44 0.33 -24.93 -4.56
CA GLN A 44 -0.43 -24.35 -3.46
C GLN A 44 -1.81 -24.99 -3.29
N ALA A 45 -2.52 -25.24 -4.38
CA ALA A 45 -3.82 -25.92 -4.34
C ALA A 45 -3.70 -27.34 -3.76
N VAL A 46 -2.72 -28.11 -4.22
CA VAL A 46 -2.44 -29.45 -3.68
C VAL A 46 -2.08 -29.38 -2.19
N THR A 47 -1.16 -28.49 -1.82
CA THR A 47 -0.75 -28.32 -0.40
C THR A 47 -1.95 -27.96 0.48
N LEU A 48 -2.78 -27.01 0.05
CA LEU A 48 -3.98 -26.61 0.79
C LEU A 48 -4.95 -27.80 0.91
N THR A 49 -5.17 -28.54 -0.17
CA THR A 49 -6.03 -29.74 -0.16
C THR A 49 -5.52 -30.79 0.82
N LEU A 50 -4.20 -31.03 0.83
CA LEU A 50 -3.58 -31.99 1.76
C LEU A 50 -3.71 -31.52 3.22
N ILE A 51 -3.52 -30.24 3.50
CA ILE A 51 -3.71 -29.66 4.85
C ILE A 51 -5.17 -29.83 5.30
N VAL A 52 -6.14 -29.49 4.45
CA VAL A 52 -7.57 -29.65 4.76
C VAL A 52 -7.89 -31.12 4.96
N ALA A 53 -7.42 -32.02 4.10
CA ALA A 53 -7.63 -33.45 4.23
C ALA A 53 -7.02 -34.02 5.53
N ALA A 54 -5.81 -33.54 5.91
CA ALA A 54 -5.17 -33.93 7.17
C ALA A 54 -5.97 -33.46 8.40
N ILE A 55 -6.49 -32.22 8.38
CA ILE A 55 -7.34 -31.70 9.46
C ILE A 55 -8.65 -32.51 9.55
N VAL A 56 -9.33 -32.71 8.42
CA VAL A 56 -10.58 -33.48 8.37
C VAL A 56 -10.34 -34.94 8.80
N GLY A 57 -9.24 -35.57 8.35
CA GLY A 57 -8.84 -36.91 8.75
C GLY A 57 -8.56 -37.03 10.24
N ALA A 58 -7.84 -36.06 10.83
CA ALA A 58 -7.55 -36.02 12.25
C ALA A 58 -8.86 -35.84 13.10
N LEU A 59 -9.78 -35.01 12.64
CA LEU A 59 -11.09 -34.85 13.28
C LEU A 59 -11.94 -36.12 13.16
N GLY A 60 -11.95 -36.74 11.98
CA GLY A 60 -12.65 -38.02 11.75
C GLY A 60 -12.09 -39.16 12.61
N LEU A 61 -10.76 -39.31 12.70
CA LEU A 61 -10.10 -40.25 13.58
C LEU A 61 -10.46 -40.01 15.04
N ARG A 62 -10.47 -38.76 15.48
CA ARG A 62 -10.89 -38.39 16.86
C ARG A 62 -12.31 -38.81 17.14
N ILE A 63 -13.25 -38.58 16.22
CA ILE A 63 -14.63 -38.93 16.36
C ILE A 63 -14.80 -40.46 16.42
N ALA A 64 -14.09 -41.20 15.55
CA ALA A 64 -14.22 -42.64 15.43
C ALA A 64 -13.55 -43.43 16.56
N THR A 65 -12.41 -42.99 17.06
CA THR A 65 -11.53 -43.77 17.95
C THR A 65 -11.27 -43.11 19.32
N GLY A 66 -11.63 -41.84 19.48
CA GLY A 66 -11.22 -41.03 20.62
C GLY A 66 -9.74 -40.61 20.61
N LEU A 67 -8.95 -41.04 19.60
CA LEU A 67 -7.51 -40.74 19.49
C LEU A 67 -7.26 -39.38 18.79
N GLY A 68 -6.16 -38.75 19.15
CA GLY A 68 -5.74 -37.46 18.57
C GLY A 68 -6.24 -36.25 19.35
N PRO A 69 -5.93 -35.02 18.89
CA PRO A 69 -6.27 -33.78 19.58
C PRO A 69 -7.79 -33.59 19.70
N SER A 70 -8.24 -33.14 20.88
CA SER A 70 -9.65 -32.76 21.09
C SER A 70 -10.02 -31.50 20.27
N LEU A 71 -11.32 -31.28 20.04
CA LEU A 71 -11.79 -30.03 19.44
C LEU A 71 -11.35 -28.82 20.24
N LEU A 72 -11.31 -28.96 21.59
CA LEU A 72 -10.80 -27.92 22.47
C LEU A 72 -9.29 -27.67 22.21
N ALA A 73 -8.47 -28.71 22.01
CA ALA A 73 -7.05 -28.53 21.70
C ALA A 73 -6.84 -27.81 20.36
N TRP A 74 -7.64 -28.12 19.35
CA TRP A 74 -7.62 -27.39 18.07
C TRP A 74 -8.01 -25.92 18.23
N ALA A 75 -9.07 -25.65 19.00
CA ALA A 75 -9.52 -24.30 19.29
C ALA A 75 -8.46 -23.49 20.06
N VAL A 76 -7.87 -24.07 21.11
CA VAL A 76 -6.79 -23.49 21.90
C VAL A 76 -5.58 -23.18 21.02
N GLY A 77 -5.14 -24.13 20.19
CA GLY A 77 -4.04 -23.95 19.26
C GLY A 77 -4.29 -22.82 18.27
N SER A 78 -5.50 -22.75 17.70
CA SER A 78 -5.91 -21.70 16.77
C SER A 78 -5.91 -20.32 17.44
N VAL A 79 -6.46 -20.19 18.64
CA VAL A 79 -6.46 -18.94 19.41
C VAL A 79 -5.02 -18.53 19.77
N ALA A 80 -4.19 -19.47 20.17
CA ALA A 80 -2.78 -19.18 20.51
C ALA A 80 -2.00 -18.66 19.29
N VAL A 81 -2.09 -19.35 18.14
CA VAL A 81 -1.45 -18.90 16.90
C VAL A 81 -1.95 -17.53 16.47
N ALA A 82 -3.28 -17.33 16.51
CA ALA A 82 -3.91 -16.07 16.20
C ALA A 82 -3.39 -14.92 17.09
N THR A 83 -3.31 -15.17 18.41
CA THR A 83 -2.81 -14.19 19.38
C THR A 83 -1.34 -13.84 19.11
N VAL A 84 -0.50 -14.83 18.84
CA VAL A 84 0.93 -14.60 18.52
C VAL A 84 1.07 -13.75 17.26
N ILE A 85 0.34 -14.08 16.19
CA ILE A 85 0.35 -13.30 14.94
C ILE A 85 -0.07 -11.86 15.21
N TYR A 86 -1.16 -11.67 15.97
CA TYR A 86 -1.70 -10.35 16.29
C TYR A 86 -0.69 -9.50 17.06
N VAL A 87 -0.07 -10.06 18.08
CA VAL A 87 0.98 -9.40 18.88
C VAL A 87 2.19 -9.06 17.99
N ALA A 88 2.62 -10.00 17.14
CA ALA A 88 3.76 -9.78 16.24
C ALA A 88 3.52 -8.62 15.26
N VAL A 89 2.31 -8.53 14.69
CA VAL A 89 1.94 -7.41 13.79
C VAL A 89 1.95 -6.07 14.52
N ILE A 90 1.38 -6.01 15.73
CA ILE A 90 1.37 -4.77 16.54
C ILE A 90 2.82 -4.38 16.92
N ALA A 91 3.59 -5.32 17.46
CA ALA A 91 4.97 -5.06 17.88
C ALA A 91 5.82 -4.57 16.69
N PHE A 92 5.68 -5.21 15.53
CA PHE A 92 6.39 -4.81 14.33
C PHE A 92 6.03 -3.38 13.90
N ARG A 93 4.72 -3.04 13.86
CA ARG A 93 4.28 -1.67 13.54
C ARG A 93 4.82 -0.64 14.51
N LEU A 94 4.84 -0.94 15.81
CA LEU A 94 5.39 -0.04 16.81
C LEU A 94 6.90 0.18 16.61
N VAL A 95 7.64 -0.88 16.30
CA VAL A 95 9.08 -0.78 15.97
C VAL A 95 9.30 0.15 14.78
N LEU A 96 8.46 0.03 13.71
CA LEU A 96 8.55 0.90 12.55
C LEU A 96 8.24 2.36 12.90
N VAL A 97 7.19 2.61 13.69
CA VAL A 97 6.80 3.96 14.14
C VAL A 97 7.92 4.62 14.95
N VAL A 98 8.52 3.89 15.90
CA VAL A 98 9.64 4.40 16.70
C VAL A 98 10.89 4.64 15.83
N ALA A 99 11.17 3.74 14.90
CA ALA A 99 12.29 3.89 13.97
C ALA A 99 12.15 5.12 13.07
N ALA A 100 10.93 5.40 12.62
CA ALA A 100 10.63 6.58 11.79
C ALA A 100 10.84 7.89 12.55
N GLN A 101 10.43 7.96 13.82
CA GLN A 101 10.61 9.15 14.66
C GLN A 101 12.09 9.47 14.92
N ASN A 102 12.91 8.43 15.04
CA ASN A 102 14.35 8.54 15.31
C ASN A 102 15.21 8.55 14.03
N ALA A 103 14.61 8.77 12.88
CA ALA A 103 15.31 8.80 11.58
C ALA A 103 15.51 10.23 11.07
N PRO A 104 16.47 11.00 11.61
CA PRO A 104 16.77 12.34 11.12
C PRO A 104 17.35 12.35 9.69
N GLY A 105 17.85 11.20 9.23
CA GLY A 105 18.70 11.14 8.04
C GLY A 105 18.01 11.42 6.71
N MET A 106 16.74 11.07 6.52
CA MET A 106 16.04 11.30 5.25
C MET A 106 15.54 12.73 5.08
N LEU A 107 15.04 13.34 6.14
CA LEU A 107 14.70 14.76 6.16
C LEU A 107 15.95 15.64 5.91
N PHE A 108 17.14 15.17 6.36
CA PHE A 108 18.41 15.89 6.14
C PHE A 108 18.95 15.70 4.71
N ALA A 109 18.82 14.53 4.11
CA ALA A 109 19.21 14.32 2.73
C ALA A 109 18.44 15.27 1.80
N GLN A 110 17.18 15.55 2.05
CA GLN A 110 16.37 16.45 1.23
C GLN A 110 16.57 17.93 1.50
N LYS A 111 16.86 18.35 2.73
CA LYS A 111 17.29 19.74 3.02
C LYS A 111 18.61 20.09 2.40
N GLY A 112 19.42 19.10 2.01
CA GLY A 112 20.68 19.24 1.30
C GLY A 112 20.63 18.87 -0.20
N LEU A 113 19.43 18.51 -0.73
CA LEU A 113 19.30 18.24 -2.17
C LEU A 113 19.67 19.49 -2.96
N ARG A 114 20.69 19.37 -3.79
CA ARG A 114 21.07 20.44 -4.71
C ARG A 114 19.95 20.66 -5.71
N VAL A 115 19.50 21.89 -5.84
CA VAL A 115 18.59 22.27 -6.93
C VAL A 115 19.26 21.91 -8.24
N VAL A 116 18.61 21.07 -9.02
CA VAL A 116 19.10 20.69 -10.35
C VAL A 116 18.74 21.82 -11.31
N PRO A 117 19.73 22.46 -11.98
CA PRO A 117 19.44 23.47 -12.99
C PRO A 117 18.57 22.93 -14.12
N ASP A 118 17.73 23.78 -14.74
CA ASP A 118 16.80 23.36 -15.80
C ASP A 118 17.50 22.66 -16.96
N GLN A 119 18.68 23.14 -17.35
CA GLN A 119 19.49 22.55 -18.42
C GLN A 119 19.97 21.13 -18.12
N ASP A 120 20.01 20.73 -16.84
CA ASP A 120 20.50 19.43 -16.38
C ASP A 120 19.36 18.49 -16.01
N LEU A 121 18.09 18.95 -16.07
CA LEU A 121 16.95 18.10 -15.79
C LEU A 121 16.78 17.07 -16.91
N PRO A 122 16.57 15.78 -16.58
CA PRO A 122 16.32 14.74 -17.58
C PRO A 122 14.90 14.82 -18.14
N GLY A 123 14.62 14.08 -19.21
CA GLY A 123 13.26 13.84 -19.66
C GLY A 123 12.42 13.12 -18.60
N TYR A 124 11.17 13.55 -18.42
CA TYR A 124 10.24 12.97 -17.45
C TYR A 124 8.93 12.62 -18.11
N SER A 125 8.39 11.42 -17.84
CA SER A 125 7.08 10.99 -18.35
C SER A 125 6.09 10.85 -17.20
N ILE A 126 4.91 11.46 -17.33
CA ILE A 126 3.78 11.29 -16.42
C ILE A 126 2.77 10.37 -17.09
N LEU A 127 2.36 9.32 -16.41
CA LEU A 127 1.30 8.39 -16.84
C LEU A 127 0.02 8.74 -16.11
N VAL A 128 -1.03 9.08 -16.83
CA VAL A 128 -2.32 9.49 -16.28
C VAL A 128 -3.41 8.59 -16.84
N PRO A 129 -3.75 7.49 -16.18
CA PRO A 129 -4.84 6.61 -16.59
C PRO A 129 -6.20 7.27 -16.31
N LEU A 130 -7.04 7.36 -17.33
CA LEU A 130 -8.34 8.00 -17.29
C LEU A 130 -9.42 7.01 -17.73
N TYR A 131 -10.50 6.92 -16.96
CA TYR A 131 -11.68 6.15 -17.33
C TYR A 131 -12.95 6.74 -16.71
N ARG A 132 -13.79 7.39 -17.53
CA ARG A 132 -15.00 8.11 -17.12
C ARG A 132 -14.71 9.25 -16.15
N GLU A 133 -13.69 10.04 -16.46
CA GLU A 133 -13.17 11.14 -15.63
C GLU A 133 -13.42 12.52 -16.26
N GLU A 134 -14.46 12.64 -17.09
CA GLU A 134 -14.80 13.90 -17.78
C GLU A 134 -15.00 15.08 -16.81
N ASN A 135 -15.50 14.82 -15.60
CA ASN A 135 -15.81 15.86 -14.62
C ASN A 135 -14.56 16.44 -13.93
N VAL A 136 -13.52 15.63 -13.75
CA VAL A 136 -12.29 16.05 -13.05
C VAL A 136 -11.19 16.50 -14.01
N LEU A 137 -11.33 16.22 -15.30
CA LEU A 137 -10.34 16.48 -16.33
C LEU A 137 -9.86 17.95 -16.39
N PRO A 138 -10.72 19.00 -16.34
CA PRO A 138 -10.23 20.37 -16.38
C PRO A 138 -9.33 20.73 -15.19
N ALA A 139 -9.67 20.26 -13.98
CA ALA A 139 -8.87 20.49 -12.78
C ALA A 139 -7.53 19.73 -12.86
N LEU A 140 -7.54 18.51 -13.34
CA LEU A 140 -6.36 17.68 -13.57
C LEU A 140 -5.39 18.37 -14.54
N LEU A 141 -5.86 18.78 -15.74
CA LEU A 141 -5.04 19.44 -16.75
C LEU A 141 -4.40 20.72 -16.20
N SER A 142 -5.18 21.53 -15.48
CA SER A 142 -4.67 22.74 -14.84
C SER A 142 -3.54 22.44 -13.84
N LYS A 143 -3.68 21.40 -13.03
CA LYS A 143 -2.67 21.00 -12.03
C LYS A 143 -1.41 20.45 -12.67
N LEU A 144 -1.53 19.58 -13.67
CA LEU A 144 -0.39 19.05 -14.39
C LEU A 144 0.36 20.15 -15.16
N SER A 145 -0.37 21.15 -15.68
CA SER A 145 0.24 22.32 -16.32
C SER A 145 1.00 23.22 -15.35
N SER A 146 0.63 23.22 -14.06
CA SER A 146 1.29 24.02 -13.02
C SER A 146 2.54 23.39 -12.42
N LEU A 147 2.91 22.17 -12.84
CA LEU A 147 4.14 21.52 -12.38
C LEU A 147 5.37 22.30 -12.80
N ASP A 148 6.29 22.53 -11.84
CA ASP A 148 7.55 23.20 -12.06
C ASP A 148 8.56 22.25 -12.72
N TYR A 149 8.42 22.11 -14.07
CA TYR A 149 9.33 21.33 -14.89
C TYR A 149 9.38 21.90 -16.31
N PRO A 150 10.56 21.97 -16.99
CA PRO A 150 10.67 22.48 -18.34
C PRO A 150 9.76 21.74 -19.32
N ALA A 151 8.96 22.47 -20.08
CA ALA A 151 7.94 21.90 -20.98
C ALA A 151 8.52 21.01 -22.08
N ASP A 152 9.74 21.32 -22.56
CA ASP A 152 10.47 20.55 -23.55
C ASP A 152 11.03 19.22 -23.03
N ARG A 153 10.99 19.02 -21.71
CA ARG A 153 11.49 17.83 -21.02
C ARG A 153 10.41 17.05 -20.28
N LEU A 154 9.17 17.53 -20.33
CA LEU A 154 8.03 16.91 -19.66
C LEU A 154 7.07 16.32 -20.70
N GLN A 155 6.81 15.03 -20.59
CA GLN A 155 5.80 14.31 -21.37
C GLN A 155 4.65 13.89 -20.44
N VAL A 156 3.44 14.26 -20.76
CA VAL A 156 2.22 13.86 -20.03
C VAL A 156 1.38 12.95 -20.92
N LEU A 157 1.31 11.69 -20.60
CA LEU A 157 0.58 10.67 -21.34
C LEU A 157 -0.81 10.49 -20.73
N LEU A 158 -1.85 10.99 -21.40
CA LEU A 158 -3.25 10.79 -21.04
C LEU A 158 -3.72 9.45 -21.61
N LEU A 159 -3.89 8.44 -20.74
CA LEU A 159 -4.16 7.06 -21.12
C LEU A 159 -5.65 6.79 -21.03
N ILE A 160 -6.33 6.68 -22.20
CA ILE A 160 -7.79 6.63 -22.28
C ILE A 160 -8.23 5.36 -22.99
N GLU A 161 -9.18 4.62 -22.42
CA GLU A 161 -9.77 3.46 -23.11
C GLU A 161 -10.49 3.94 -24.38
N GLU A 162 -10.30 3.26 -25.52
CA GLU A 162 -10.85 3.66 -26.83
C GLU A 162 -12.38 3.83 -26.85
N ASP A 163 -13.08 3.09 -25.99
CA ASP A 163 -14.54 3.12 -25.85
C ASP A 163 -15.05 4.11 -24.79
N ASP A 164 -14.18 4.94 -24.20
CA ASP A 164 -14.58 6.01 -23.28
C ASP A 164 -14.89 7.31 -24.05
N GLU A 165 -16.06 7.34 -24.67
CA GLU A 165 -16.51 8.48 -25.49
C GLU A 165 -16.64 9.78 -24.69
N LEU A 166 -17.03 9.69 -23.40
CA LEU A 166 -17.26 10.87 -22.54
C LEU A 166 -15.95 11.60 -22.22
N THR A 167 -14.95 10.87 -21.77
CA THR A 167 -13.63 11.45 -21.47
C THR A 167 -12.97 11.97 -22.76
N ARG A 168 -13.08 11.24 -23.87
CA ARG A 168 -12.57 11.67 -25.18
C ARG A 168 -13.22 12.99 -25.64
N ALA A 169 -14.56 13.07 -25.62
CA ALA A 169 -15.27 14.30 -25.99
C ALA A 169 -14.94 15.48 -25.05
N ALA A 170 -14.59 15.24 -23.81
CA ALA A 170 -14.11 16.29 -22.90
C ALA A 170 -12.70 16.76 -23.28
N LEU A 171 -11.82 15.84 -23.69
CA LEU A 171 -10.47 16.17 -24.16
C LEU A 171 -10.47 16.92 -25.49
N ASP A 172 -11.34 16.56 -26.44
CA ASP A 172 -11.46 17.24 -27.73
C ASP A 172 -11.82 18.73 -27.58
N ARG A 173 -12.46 19.08 -26.45
CA ARG A 173 -12.81 20.47 -26.09
C ARG A 173 -11.72 21.19 -25.29
N ALA A 174 -10.74 20.45 -24.76
CA ALA A 174 -9.66 21.01 -23.97
C ALA A 174 -8.54 21.55 -24.86
N VAL A 175 -7.91 22.64 -24.42
CA VAL A 175 -6.70 23.16 -25.06
C VAL A 175 -5.50 22.48 -24.40
N LEU A 176 -4.88 21.58 -25.13
CA LEU A 176 -3.68 20.86 -24.67
C LEU A 176 -2.42 21.56 -25.21
N ASP A 177 -1.45 21.79 -24.37
CA ASP A 177 -0.12 22.23 -24.81
C ASP A 177 0.75 21.03 -25.28
N SER A 178 1.94 21.32 -25.80
CA SER A 178 2.82 20.32 -26.41
C SER A 178 3.35 19.22 -25.47
N ARG A 179 3.16 19.36 -24.14
CA ARG A 179 3.55 18.34 -23.16
C ARG A 179 2.59 17.16 -23.14
N PHE A 180 1.31 17.39 -23.52
CA PHE A 180 0.26 16.39 -23.41
C PHE A 180 0.16 15.55 -24.69
N GLU A 181 0.15 14.25 -24.50
CA GLU A 181 -0.08 13.25 -25.54
C GLU A 181 -1.25 12.33 -25.13
N VAL A 182 -2.21 12.16 -26.02
CA VAL A 182 -3.33 11.21 -25.81
C VAL A 182 -2.93 9.86 -26.36
N VAL A 183 -2.98 8.84 -25.49
CA VAL A 183 -2.73 7.45 -25.86
C VAL A 183 -4.01 6.64 -25.71
N LEU A 184 -4.54 6.16 -26.82
CA LEU A 184 -5.72 5.32 -26.81
C LEU A 184 -5.36 3.90 -26.44
N ILE A 185 -6.09 3.35 -25.46
CA ILE A 185 -5.87 2.01 -24.92
C ILE A 185 -6.83 1.03 -25.61
N PRO A 186 -6.32 0.05 -26.35
CA PRO A 186 -7.18 -0.91 -27.07
C PRO A 186 -8.07 -1.70 -26.09
N PRO A 187 -9.34 -1.99 -26.48
CA PRO A 187 -10.23 -2.78 -25.67
C PRO A 187 -9.69 -4.20 -25.52
N SER A 188 -9.33 -4.58 -24.31
CA SER A 188 -8.84 -5.93 -23.97
C SER A 188 -9.07 -6.23 -22.49
N GLN A 189 -9.02 -7.50 -22.12
CA GLN A 189 -9.16 -7.94 -20.74
C GLN A 189 -7.79 -8.28 -20.12
N PRO A 190 -7.58 -7.99 -18.83
CA PRO A 190 -8.50 -7.26 -17.93
C PRO A 190 -8.49 -5.76 -18.23
N ARG A 191 -9.63 -5.07 -18.02
CA ARG A 191 -9.70 -3.61 -18.08
C ARG A 191 -9.34 -3.04 -16.72
N THR A 192 -8.12 -2.58 -16.58
CA THR A 192 -7.56 -2.12 -15.30
C THR A 192 -6.56 -0.99 -15.52
N LYS A 193 -6.39 -0.15 -14.48
CA LYS A 193 -5.38 0.91 -14.43
C LYS A 193 -3.97 0.41 -14.80
N PRO A 194 -3.45 -0.70 -14.21
CA PRO A 194 -2.11 -1.18 -14.57
C PRO A 194 -1.97 -1.59 -16.04
N LYS A 195 -3.03 -2.12 -16.68
CA LYS A 195 -3.01 -2.38 -18.13
C LYS A 195 -2.77 -1.08 -18.92
N ALA A 196 -3.52 -0.02 -18.60
CA ALA A 196 -3.37 1.28 -19.27
C ALA A 196 -1.96 1.84 -19.04
N CYS A 197 -1.46 1.80 -17.79
CA CYS A 197 -0.09 2.22 -17.46
C CYS A 197 0.97 1.42 -18.24
N ASN A 198 0.78 0.10 -18.45
CA ASN A 198 1.70 -0.72 -19.25
C ASN A 198 1.73 -0.31 -20.72
N VAL A 199 0.58 0.09 -21.29
CA VAL A 199 0.55 0.64 -22.64
C VAL A 199 1.27 1.99 -22.67
N GLY A 200 0.94 2.90 -21.73
CA GLY A 200 1.59 4.21 -21.62
C GLY A 200 3.11 4.11 -21.44
N LEU A 201 3.61 3.14 -20.68
CA LEU A 201 5.05 2.94 -20.46
C LEU A 201 5.82 2.65 -21.77
N ARG A 202 5.17 2.08 -22.79
CA ARG A 202 5.80 1.86 -24.11
C ARG A 202 6.03 3.18 -24.85
N HIS A 203 5.20 4.20 -24.57
CA HIS A 203 5.28 5.54 -25.15
C HIS A 203 6.15 6.48 -24.30
N ALA A 204 6.50 6.10 -23.07
CA ALA A 204 7.30 6.92 -22.17
C ALA A 204 8.72 7.11 -22.71
N ARG A 205 9.13 8.38 -22.88
CA ARG A 205 10.44 8.79 -23.39
C ARG A 205 11.37 9.32 -22.29
N GLY A 206 10.82 9.60 -21.10
CA GLY A 206 11.59 10.10 -19.97
C GLY A 206 12.57 9.08 -19.42
N GLU A 207 13.64 9.55 -18.79
CA GLU A 207 14.55 8.75 -17.95
C GLU A 207 13.79 8.26 -16.71
N PHE A 208 12.91 9.12 -16.20
CA PHE A 208 12.03 8.81 -15.07
C PHE A 208 10.57 8.86 -15.49
N CYS A 209 9.74 8.11 -14.78
CA CYS A 209 8.29 8.21 -14.92
C CYS A 209 7.59 8.19 -13.57
N VAL A 210 6.37 8.74 -13.54
CA VAL A 210 5.46 8.73 -12.39
C VAL A 210 4.04 8.45 -12.86
N ILE A 211 3.23 7.83 -11.99
CA ILE A 211 1.79 7.72 -12.18
C ILE A 211 1.10 8.77 -11.31
N TYR A 212 0.14 9.50 -11.89
CA TYR A 212 -0.83 10.31 -11.16
C TYR A 212 -2.24 9.86 -11.52
N ASP A 213 -3.10 9.73 -10.50
CA ASP A 213 -4.52 9.50 -10.67
C ASP A 213 -5.26 10.80 -11.01
N ALA A 214 -6.47 10.70 -11.52
CA ALA A 214 -7.22 11.86 -12.00
C ALA A 214 -7.52 12.90 -10.91
N GLU A 215 -7.64 12.46 -9.65
CA GLU A 215 -7.89 13.32 -8.49
C GLU A 215 -6.63 13.86 -7.81
N ASP A 216 -5.44 13.43 -8.23
CA ASP A 216 -4.19 13.75 -7.57
C ASP A 216 -3.80 15.24 -7.66
N ARG A 217 -3.20 15.70 -6.56
CA ARG A 217 -2.68 17.06 -6.42
C ARG A 217 -1.24 17.00 -5.92
N PRO A 218 -0.28 16.69 -6.79
CA PRO A 218 1.12 16.69 -6.40
C PRO A 218 1.62 18.10 -6.11
N GLU A 219 2.61 18.22 -5.22
CA GLU A 219 3.33 19.48 -5.05
C GLU A 219 3.96 19.92 -6.38
N PRO A 220 3.93 21.22 -6.73
CA PRO A 220 4.44 21.70 -8.02
C PRO A 220 5.91 21.31 -8.31
N ASP A 221 6.77 21.27 -7.30
CA ASP A 221 8.20 20.94 -7.41
C ASP A 221 8.51 19.44 -7.21
N GLN A 222 7.49 18.58 -7.14
CA GLN A 222 7.65 17.16 -6.82
C GLN A 222 8.57 16.42 -7.81
N LEU A 223 8.47 16.71 -9.12
CA LEU A 223 9.33 16.10 -10.12
C LEU A 223 10.81 16.49 -9.94
N ARG A 224 11.07 17.75 -9.61
CA ARG A 224 12.45 18.23 -9.32
C ARG A 224 13.01 17.54 -8.06
N LYS A 225 12.17 17.40 -7.01
CA LYS A 225 12.55 16.68 -5.80
C LYS A 225 12.88 15.21 -6.10
N ALA A 226 12.09 14.55 -6.97
CA ALA A 226 12.35 13.17 -7.38
C ALA A 226 13.68 13.04 -8.14
N VAL A 227 13.96 13.93 -9.11
CA VAL A 227 15.23 13.94 -9.84
C VAL A 227 16.41 14.16 -8.88
N ALA A 228 16.31 15.14 -7.99
CA ALA A 228 17.35 15.42 -7.00
C ALA A 228 17.58 14.22 -6.06
N ALA A 229 16.50 13.52 -5.66
CA ALA A 229 16.59 12.29 -4.89
C ALA A 229 17.32 11.19 -5.66
N PHE A 230 16.92 10.89 -6.90
CA PHE A 230 17.59 9.86 -7.71
C PHE A 230 19.07 10.15 -7.99
N ARG A 231 19.46 11.43 -8.10
CA ARG A 231 20.86 11.80 -8.28
C ARG A 231 21.71 11.67 -7.01
N SER A 232 21.07 11.76 -5.84
CA SER A 232 21.75 11.62 -4.54
C SER A 232 21.78 10.19 -4.03
N LEU A 233 20.96 9.31 -4.60
CA LEU A 233 20.77 7.93 -4.16
C LEU A 233 21.59 6.96 -5.01
N PRO A 234 21.98 5.81 -4.45
CA PRO A 234 22.63 4.75 -5.22
C PRO A 234 21.72 4.22 -6.33
N ASN A 235 22.32 3.71 -7.41
CA ASN A 235 21.59 3.21 -8.59
C ASN A 235 20.66 2.02 -8.30
N TRP A 236 20.91 1.29 -7.20
CA TRP A 236 20.00 0.22 -6.78
C TRP A 236 18.66 0.74 -6.22
N VAL A 237 18.54 2.04 -5.91
CA VAL A 237 17.24 2.67 -5.61
C VAL A 237 16.56 3.01 -6.93
N VAL A 238 15.53 2.26 -7.27
CA VAL A 238 14.85 2.35 -8.57
C VAL A 238 13.50 3.05 -8.49
N CYS A 239 13.00 3.28 -7.28
CA CYS A 239 11.76 3.98 -7.04
C CYS A 239 11.90 4.95 -5.86
N VAL A 240 11.31 6.14 -5.97
CA VAL A 240 11.05 7.04 -4.85
C VAL A 240 9.55 7.30 -4.74
N GLN A 241 8.99 7.10 -3.53
CA GLN A 241 7.57 7.23 -3.25
C GLN A 241 7.33 8.54 -2.51
N ALA A 242 6.49 9.41 -3.07
CA ALA A 242 5.99 10.58 -2.36
C ALA A 242 4.94 10.19 -1.30
N GLU A 243 4.75 11.04 -0.31
CA GLU A 243 3.76 10.81 0.72
C GLU A 243 2.36 11.18 0.22
N LEU A 244 1.40 10.30 0.46
CA LEU A 244 0.01 10.56 0.15
C LEU A 244 -0.72 11.11 1.37
N GLN A 245 -1.60 12.08 1.16
CA GLN A 245 -2.49 12.61 2.20
C GLN A 245 -3.83 13.01 1.60
N TYR A 246 -4.82 13.26 2.45
CA TYR A 246 -6.14 13.70 2.01
C TYR A 246 -6.33 15.19 2.23
N TRP A 247 -6.86 15.91 1.19
CA TRP A 247 -7.17 17.32 1.27
C TRP A 247 -8.48 17.61 2.02
N ASN A 248 -9.39 16.61 2.13
CA ASN A 248 -10.71 16.74 2.75
C ASN A 248 -10.88 16.01 4.10
N PRO A 249 -9.92 16.03 5.04
CA PRO A 249 -10.02 15.26 6.30
C PRO A 249 -11.19 15.70 7.19
N TRP A 250 -11.66 16.91 7.01
CA TRP A 250 -12.67 17.52 7.89
C TRP A 250 -14.12 17.29 7.45
N THR A 251 -14.37 16.61 6.34
CA THR A 251 -15.72 16.38 5.80
C THR A 251 -16.60 15.63 6.80
N ASN A 252 -16.10 14.57 7.43
CA ASN A 252 -16.82 13.83 8.46
C ASN A 252 -15.87 12.99 9.33
N TRP A 253 -16.43 12.19 10.24
CA TRP A 253 -15.64 11.31 11.10
C TRP A 253 -14.82 10.27 10.33
N LEU A 254 -15.40 9.67 9.26
CA LEU A 254 -14.74 8.65 8.46
C LEU A 254 -13.50 9.20 7.77
N THR A 255 -13.60 10.39 7.15
CA THR A 255 -12.48 11.05 6.48
C THR A 255 -11.37 11.44 7.46
N ARG A 256 -11.72 11.83 8.70
CA ARG A 256 -10.72 12.10 9.76
C ARG A 256 -9.95 10.84 10.15
N CYS A 257 -10.64 9.72 10.34
CA CYS A 257 -9.98 8.44 10.64
C CYS A 257 -9.12 7.97 9.48
N PHE A 258 -9.59 8.15 8.24
CA PHE A 258 -8.88 7.78 7.04
C PHE A 258 -7.61 8.63 6.85
N ALA A 259 -7.71 9.94 7.06
CA ALA A 259 -6.55 10.84 7.01
C ALA A 259 -5.51 10.50 8.10
N ALA A 260 -5.96 10.15 9.30
CA ALA A 260 -5.08 9.71 10.38
C ALA A 260 -4.35 8.39 10.05
N GLU A 261 -5.04 7.45 9.41
CA GLU A 261 -4.45 6.20 8.96
C GLU A 261 -3.38 6.44 7.88
N TYR A 262 -3.65 7.33 6.91
CA TYR A 262 -2.67 7.72 5.88
C TYR A 262 -1.46 8.43 6.50
N ALA A 263 -1.69 9.33 7.45
CA ALA A 263 -0.62 9.99 8.17
C ALA A 263 0.26 8.99 8.93
N LEU A 264 -0.34 8.02 9.63
CA LEU A 264 0.41 6.93 10.26
C LEU A 264 1.19 6.11 9.24
N ASN A 265 0.53 5.72 8.13
CA ASN A 265 1.13 4.82 7.13
C ASN A 265 2.30 5.50 6.41
N PHE A 266 2.06 6.63 5.72
CA PHE A 266 3.06 7.28 4.88
C PHE A 266 4.16 7.99 5.67
N SER A 267 3.81 8.66 6.75
CA SER A 267 4.80 9.45 7.50
C SER A 267 5.55 8.67 8.58
N LEU A 268 5.06 7.50 9.00
CA LEU A 268 5.69 6.71 10.05
C LEU A 268 5.99 5.27 9.61
N VAL A 269 4.98 4.49 9.17
CA VAL A 269 5.18 3.07 8.88
C VAL A 269 6.08 2.86 7.67
N LEU A 270 5.78 3.48 6.52
CA LEU A 270 6.60 3.33 5.31
C LEU A 270 7.99 3.91 5.50
N ARG A 271 8.14 5.03 6.23
CA ARG A 271 9.46 5.57 6.59
C ARG A 271 10.24 4.62 7.51
N GLY A 272 9.55 3.92 8.41
CA GLY A 272 10.16 2.88 9.23
C GLY A 272 10.65 1.68 8.41
N LEU A 273 9.85 1.24 7.42
CA LEU A 273 10.26 0.19 6.47
C LEU A 273 11.51 0.62 5.69
N ASP A 274 11.50 1.84 5.15
CA ASP A 274 12.62 2.44 4.45
C ASP A 274 13.88 2.50 5.34
N ARG A 275 13.76 3.00 6.57
CA ARG A 275 14.86 3.08 7.53
C ARG A 275 15.55 1.73 7.75
N PHE A 276 14.77 0.65 7.77
CA PHE A 276 15.28 -0.70 7.90
C PHE A 276 15.57 -1.40 6.57
N ARG A 277 15.44 -0.73 5.44
CA ARG A 277 15.58 -1.33 4.10
C ARG A 277 14.72 -2.59 3.96
N LEU A 278 13.47 -2.51 4.39
CA LEU A 278 12.48 -3.58 4.26
C LEU A 278 11.64 -3.36 3.00
N PRO A 279 10.99 -4.41 2.48
CA PRO A 279 10.09 -4.27 1.34
C PRO A 279 8.98 -3.26 1.63
N ILE A 280 8.81 -2.29 0.74
CA ILE A 280 7.79 -1.25 0.84
C ILE A 280 6.64 -1.60 -0.10
N PRO A 281 5.42 -1.85 0.40
CA PRO A 281 4.24 -1.86 -0.44
C PRO A 281 3.99 -0.42 -0.92
N LEU A 282 4.15 -0.19 -2.23
CA LEU A 282 3.97 1.12 -2.82
C LEU A 282 2.52 1.59 -2.69
N GLY A 283 2.30 2.89 -2.67
CA GLY A 283 0.99 3.49 -2.86
C GLY A 283 0.57 3.47 -4.32
N GLY A 284 -0.71 3.66 -4.63
CA GLY A 284 -1.26 3.56 -5.99
C GLY A 284 -0.82 4.67 -6.93
N THR A 285 -0.25 5.76 -6.41
CA THR A 285 0.14 6.95 -7.16
C THR A 285 1.41 7.56 -6.59
N SER A 286 1.96 8.56 -7.30
CA SER A 286 3.15 9.33 -6.88
C SER A 286 4.38 8.45 -6.61
N ASN A 287 4.46 7.36 -7.36
CA ASN A 287 5.62 6.47 -7.44
C ASN A 287 6.48 6.94 -8.61
N HIS A 288 7.64 7.44 -8.33
CA HIS A 288 8.60 7.87 -9.34
C HIS A 288 9.58 6.74 -9.58
N PHE A 289 9.73 6.32 -10.84
CA PHE A 289 10.56 5.17 -11.21
C PHE A 289 11.66 5.57 -12.19
N ARG A 290 12.78 4.86 -12.15
CA ARG A 290 13.68 4.75 -13.29
C ARG A 290 12.96 3.91 -14.36
N VAL A 291 12.72 4.48 -15.54
CA VAL A 291 11.92 3.83 -16.61
C VAL A 291 12.55 2.50 -17.03
N GLU A 292 13.88 2.45 -17.15
CA GLU A 292 14.60 1.23 -17.52
C GLU A 292 14.37 0.10 -16.50
N ALA A 293 14.53 0.39 -15.20
CA ALA A 293 14.30 -0.58 -14.13
C ALA A 293 12.84 -1.06 -14.10
N LEU A 294 11.88 -0.16 -14.32
CA LEU A 294 10.46 -0.53 -14.36
C LEU A 294 10.15 -1.47 -15.54
N ARG A 295 10.75 -1.22 -16.70
CA ARG A 295 10.65 -2.12 -17.88
C ARG A 295 11.27 -3.48 -17.59
N GLU A 296 12.44 -3.51 -16.95
CA GLU A 296 13.12 -4.76 -16.56
C GLU A 296 12.30 -5.58 -15.57
N LEU A 297 11.57 -4.93 -14.64
CA LEU A 297 10.64 -5.60 -13.71
C LEU A 297 9.41 -6.20 -14.40
N GLY A 298 9.16 -5.92 -15.68
CA GLY A 298 7.95 -6.33 -16.39
C GLY A 298 6.74 -5.45 -16.05
N ALA A 299 6.99 -4.21 -15.60
CA ALA A 299 5.99 -3.19 -15.29
C ALA A 299 4.92 -3.65 -14.28
N TRP A 300 3.66 -3.29 -14.41
CA TRP A 300 2.59 -3.63 -13.45
C TRP A 300 1.85 -4.89 -13.84
N ASP A 301 1.38 -5.68 -12.86
CA ASP A 301 0.52 -6.85 -13.11
C ASP A 301 -0.92 -6.42 -13.35
N PRO A 302 -1.47 -6.58 -14.58
CA PRO A 302 -2.84 -6.17 -14.88
C PRO A 302 -3.91 -6.95 -14.11
N HIS A 303 -3.57 -8.10 -13.55
CA HIS A 303 -4.49 -8.99 -12.82
C HIS A 303 -4.45 -8.80 -11.31
N ASN A 304 -3.49 -8.03 -10.78
CA ASN A 304 -3.42 -7.71 -9.37
C ASN A 304 -4.20 -6.42 -9.09
N VAL A 305 -5.05 -6.43 -8.07
CA VAL A 305 -5.85 -5.25 -7.72
C VAL A 305 -5.12 -4.28 -6.76
N THR A 306 -3.88 -4.60 -6.39
CA THR A 306 -2.85 -3.73 -5.78
C THR A 306 -1.51 -4.01 -6.46
N GLU A 307 -1.45 -3.68 -7.72
CA GLU A 307 -0.29 -3.84 -8.59
C GLU A 307 0.93 -3.07 -8.12
N ASP A 308 0.68 -2.00 -7.38
CA ASP A 308 1.64 -1.13 -6.71
C ASP A 308 2.38 -1.86 -5.57
N ALA A 309 1.63 -2.47 -4.65
CA ALA A 309 2.20 -3.26 -3.56
C ALA A 309 2.98 -4.48 -4.09
N ASP A 310 2.48 -5.14 -5.15
CA ASP A 310 3.18 -6.22 -5.83
C ASP A 310 4.50 -5.74 -6.45
N LEU A 311 4.47 -4.60 -7.12
CA LEU A 311 5.67 -4.01 -7.73
C LEU A 311 6.74 -3.71 -6.67
N GLY A 312 6.34 -3.17 -5.51
CA GLY A 312 7.24 -2.95 -4.38
C GLY A 312 7.92 -4.24 -3.90
N MET A 313 7.19 -5.37 -3.90
CA MET A 313 7.76 -6.67 -3.55
C MET A 313 8.70 -7.21 -4.64
N ARG A 314 8.38 -7.01 -5.92
CA ARG A 314 9.27 -7.40 -7.03
C ARG A 314 10.57 -6.60 -7.03
N ILE A 315 10.52 -5.31 -6.70
CA ILE A 315 11.71 -4.47 -6.49
C ILE A 315 12.60 -5.08 -5.40
N ALA A 316 12.03 -5.38 -4.23
CA ALA A 316 12.78 -5.97 -3.12
C ALA A 316 13.40 -7.33 -3.46
N ARG A 317 12.68 -8.20 -4.18
CA ARG A 317 13.19 -9.51 -4.63
C ARG A 317 14.37 -9.42 -5.60
N ARG A 318 14.51 -8.30 -6.32
CA ARG A 318 15.68 -8.00 -7.16
C ARG A 318 16.86 -7.44 -6.37
N GLY A 319 16.74 -7.30 -5.05
CA GLY A 319 17.74 -6.60 -4.24
C GLY A 319 17.76 -5.09 -4.47
N TRP A 320 16.76 -4.56 -5.17
CA TRP A 320 16.59 -3.13 -5.41
C TRP A 320 15.80 -2.48 -4.28
N GLY A 321 15.84 -1.15 -4.24
CA GLY A 321 15.23 -0.37 -3.17
C GLY A 321 14.17 0.61 -3.64
N VAL A 322 13.25 0.84 -2.71
CA VAL A 322 12.33 1.96 -2.72
C VAL A 322 12.73 2.90 -1.61
N GLN A 323 12.70 4.20 -1.85
CA GLN A 323 12.93 5.21 -0.82
C GLN A 323 11.75 6.16 -0.68
N MET A 324 11.40 6.52 0.55
CA MET A 324 10.37 7.53 0.81
C MET A 324 10.92 8.93 0.55
N MET A 325 10.15 9.76 -0.16
CA MET A 325 10.50 11.14 -0.50
C MET A 325 9.66 12.13 0.32
N VAL A 326 10.27 13.25 0.74
CA VAL A 326 9.54 14.35 1.40
C VAL A 326 8.92 15.25 0.33
N SER A 327 7.85 14.79 -0.22
CA SER A 327 6.92 15.54 -1.06
C SER A 327 5.54 14.95 -0.88
N VAL A 328 4.52 15.75 -1.07
CA VAL A 328 3.15 15.34 -0.78
C VAL A 328 2.32 15.38 -2.06
N THR A 329 1.48 14.36 -2.21
CA THR A 329 0.36 14.37 -3.14
C THR A 329 -0.93 14.28 -2.34
N GLU A 330 -1.84 15.20 -2.61
CA GLU A 330 -3.15 15.21 -1.98
C GLU A 330 -4.16 14.47 -2.85
N GLU A 331 -4.96 13.62 -2.18
CA GLU A 331 -6.05 12.82 -2.76
C GLU A 331 -7.38 13.17 -2.10
N GLU A 332 -8.50 12.66 -2.64
CA GLU A 332 -9.81 12.76 -2.00
C GLU A 332 -10.08 11.57 -1.08
N ALA A 333 -10.30 11.82 0.23
CA ALA A 333 -10.76 10.79 1.14
C ALA A 333 -12.23 10.43 0.89
N ASN A 334 -12.53 9.15 0.80
CA ASN A 334 -13.90 8.66 0.71
C ASN A 334 -14.74 9.09 1.92
N SER A 335 -15.77 9.88 1.68
CA SER A 335 -16.68 10.40 2.69
C SER A 335 -17.90 9.49 2.96
N ARG A 336 -18.18 8.49 2.09
CA ARG A 336 -19.30 7.57 2.19
C ARG A 336 -18.83 6.19 2.60
N VAL A 337 -19.42 5.61 3.66
CA VAL A 337 -19.04 4.29 4.22
C VAL A 337 -19.07 3.18 3.16
N GLY A 338 -20.10 3.11 2.32
CA GLY A 338 -20.22 2.07 1.29
C GLY A 338 -19.10 2.14 0.25
N ASN A 339 -18.72 3.35 -0.18
CA ASN A 339 -17.62 3.60 -1.11
C ASN A 339 -16.26 3.26 -0.48
N TRP A 340 -16.06 3.66 0.77
CA TRP A 340 -14.89 3.34 1.56
C TRP A 340 -14.72 1.81 1.74
N ILE A 341 -15.79 1.06 2.06
CA ILE A 341 -15.75 -0.41 2.17
C ILE A 341 -15.38 -1.05 0.82
N ARG A 342 -15.88 -0.53 -0.32
CA ARG A 342 -15.46 -1.01 -1.65
C ARG A 342 -13.97 -0.83 -1.88
N GLN A 343 -13.45 0.35 -1.62
CA GLN A 343 -12.02 0.66 -1.77
C GLN A 343 -11.16 -0.21 -0.84
N ARG A 344 -11.51 -0.29 0.44
CA ARG A 344 -10.77 -1.08 1.43
C ARG A 344 -10.79 -2.58 1.16
N SER A 345 -11.94 -3.12 0.76
CA SER A 345 -12.01 -4.54 0.39
C SER A 345 -11.15 -4.85 -0.83
N ARG A 346 -11.03 -3.93 -1.80
CA ARG A 346 -10.13 -4.06 -2.94
C ARG A 346 -8.66 -4.09 -2.48
N TRP A 347 -8.23 -3.18 -1.60
CA TRP A 347 -6.86 -3.14 -1.10
C TRP A 347 -6.47 -4.39 -0.31
N ILE A 348 -7.32 -4.82 0.63
CA ILE A 348 -7.08 -6.04 1.41
C ILE A 348 -7.03 -7.28 0.50
N LYS A 349 -7.93 -7.35 -0.48
CA LYS A 349 -7.94 -8.42 -1.49
C LYS A 349 -6.64 -8.47 -2.28
N GLY A 350 -6.14 -7.33 -2.72
CA GLY A 350 -4.88 -7.22 -3.46
C GLY A 350 -3.67 -7.62 -2.62
N TYR A 351 -3.62 -7.27 -1.35
CA TYR A 351 -2.56 -7.73 -0.44
C TYR A 351 -2.55 -9.25 -0.30
N TYR A 352 -3.73 -9.89 -0.22
CA TYR A 352 -3.80 -11.35 -0.25
C TYR A 352 -3.36 -11.94 -1.59
N GLN A 353 -3.74 -11.32 -2.72
CA GLN A 353 -3.27 -11.75 -4.05
C GLN A 353 -1.75 -11.67 -4.14
N THR A 354 -1.16 -10.54 -3.79
CA THR A 354 0.29 -10.32 -3.77
C THR A 354 0.98 -11.34 -2.88
N TRP A 355 0.48 -11.53 -1.66
CA TRP A 355 1.05 -12.52 -0.73
C TRP A 355 1.01 -13.94 -1.31
N LEU A 356 -0.12 -14.39 -1.87
CA LEU A 356 -0.28 -15.70 -2.48
C LEU A 356 0.61 -15.90 -3.70
N VAL A 357 0.76 -14.89 -4.55
CA VAL A 357 1.63 -14.94 -5.73
C VAL A 357 3.09 -15.16 -5.32
N HIS A 358 3.60 -14.33 -4.40
CA HIS A 358 4.99 -14.44 -3.96
C HIS A 358 5.25 -15.72 -3.14
N MET A 359 4.23 -16.26 -2.45
CA MET A 359 4.30 -17.52 -1.70
C MET A 359 4.14 -18.77 -2.56
N ARG A 360 4.14 -18.68 -3.89
CA ARG A 360 4.18 -19.87 -4.77
C ARG A 360 5.48 -20.67 -4.64
N SER A 361 6.58 -19.98 -4.32
CA SER A 361 7.89 -20.56 -4.08
C SER A 361 8.50 -19.93 -2.81
N PRO A 362 8.04 -20.34 -1.59
CA PRO A 362 8.43 -19.68 -0.34
C PRO A 362 9.93 -19.79 -0.05
N TRP A 363 10.57 -20.88 -0.44
CA TRP A 363 12.01 -21.04 -0.29
C TRP A 363 12.80 -20.09 -1.19
N GLN A 364 12.38 -19.91 -2.44
CA GLN A 364 12.98 -18.94 -3.36
C GLN A 364 12.76 -17.52 -2.85
N LEU A 365 11.53 -17.20 -2.41
CA LEU A 365 11.22 -15.89 -1.80
C LEU A 365 12.13 -15.59 -0.60
N TRP A 366 12.36 -16.59 0.26
CA TRP A 366 13.26 -16.43 1.40
C TRP A 366 14.73 -16.23 0.98
N ARG A 367 15.18 -16.91 -0.07
CA ARG A 367 16.53 -16.71 -0.65
C ARG A 367 16.68 -15.32 -1.27
N ASP A 368 15.68 -14.85 -2.01
CA ASP A 368 15.68 -13.53 -2.66
C ASP A 368 15.70 -12.40 -1.62
N LEU A 369 14.89 -12.51 -0.58
CA LEU A 369 14.69 -11.46 0.42
C LEU A 369 15.63 -11.55 1.64
N GLY A 370 16.12 -12.75 1.96
CA GLY A 370 16.73 -13.03 3.25
C GLY A 370 15.72 -13.00 4.40
N SER A 371 16.12 -13.47 5.59
CA SER A 371 15.21 -13.67 6.74
C SER A 371 14.48 -12.41 7.16
N ARG A 372 15.18 -11.26 7.29
CA ARG A 372 14.58 -9.99 7.76
C ARG A 372 13.43 -9.52 6.86
N GLN A 373 13.68 -9.43 5.56
CA GLN A 373 12.70 -8.94 4.60
C GLN A 373 11.58 -9.97 4.38
N PHE A 374 11.89 -11.27 4.45
CA PHE A 374 10.89 -12.33 4.39
C PHE A 374 9.87 -12.23 5.54
N PHE A 375 10.32 -12.07 6.78
CA PHE A 375 9.41 -11.87 7.91
C PHE A 375 8.64 -10.54 7.81
N ALA A 376 9.30 -9.46 7.40
CA ALA A 376 8.64 -8.18 7.17
C ALA A 376 7.54 -8.28 6.10
N PHE A 377 7.76 -9.00 5.01
CA PHE A 377 6.77 -9.28 3.98
C PHE A 377 5.51 -9.95 4.58
N HIS A 378 5.67 -10.94 5.44
CA HIS A 378 4.53 -11.58 6.11
C HIS A 378 3.78 -10.63 7.03
N LEU A 379 4.49 -9.82 7.81
CA LEU A 379 3.91 -8.90 8.78
C LEU A 379 3.23 -7.69 8.11
N THR A 380 3.69 -7.27 6.93
CA THR A 380 3.10 -6.16 6.20
C THR A 380 1.92 -6.57 5.31
N LEU A 381 2.07 -7.60 4.49
CA LEU A 381 1.08 -8.01 3.50
C LEU A 381 0.26 -9.23 3.95
N GLY A 382 0.94 -10.28 4.42
CA GLY A 382 0.27 -11.55 4.73
C GLY A 382 -0.69 -11.45 5.92
N PHE A 383 -0.23 -10.87 7.01
CA PHE A 383 -0.96 -10.88 8.27
C PHE A 383 -1.75 -9.59 8.55
N SER A 384 -1.49 -8.50 7.83
CA SER A 384 -2.22 -7.24 8.04
C SER A 384 -3.72 -7.38 7.77
N GLY A 385 -4.10 -8.03 6.68
CA GLY A 385 -5.51 -8.33 6.39
C GLY A 385 -6.11 -9.38 7.32
N LEU A 386 -5.30 -10.35 7.80
CA LEU A 386 -5.73 -11.39 8.71
C LEU A 386 -6.19 -10.81 10.07
N THR A 387 -5.53 -9.76 10.56
CA THR A 387 -5.97 -9.09 11.81
C THR A 387 -7.41 -8.56 11.71
N GLY A 388 -7.81 -8.03 10.54
CA GLY A 388 -9.19 -7.61 10.28
C GLY A 388 -10.22 -8.75 10.37
N LEU A 389 -9.84 -9.96 9.94
CA LEU A 389 -10.71 -11.14 10.08
C LEU A 389 -10.77 -11.65 11.53
N MET A 390 -9.69 -11.49 12.29
CA MET A 390 -9.61 -11.98 13.67
C MET A 390 -10.30 -11.07 14.68
N ASN A 391 -10.35 -9.76 14.44
CA ASN A 391 -10.92 -8.79 15.37
C ASN A 391 -12.35 -9.14 15.85
N PRO A 392 -13.34 -9.45 14.98
CA PRO A 392 -14.70 -9.78 15.45
C PRO A 392 -14.73 -11.06 16.30
N ILE A 393 -13.84 -12.02 16.03
CA ILE A 393 -13.74 -13.25 16.81
C ILE A 393 -13.23 -12.93 18.22
N PHE A 394 -12.17 -12.13 18.34
CA PHE A 394 -11.64 -11.71 19.64
C PHE A 394 -12.63 -10.83 20.41
N TRP A 395 -13.36 -9.96 19.74
CA TRP A 395 -14.41 -9.15 20.38
C TRP A 395 -15.55 -10.04 20.89
N ALA A 396 -15.99 -11.02 20.11
CA ALA A 396 -17.02 -11.97 20.54
C ALA A 396 -16.55 -12.80 21.75
N LEU A 397 -15.30 -13.30 21.73
CA LEU A 397 -14.72 -14.03 22.87
C LEU A 397 -14.62 -13.13 24.11
N THR A 398 -14.20 -11.88 23.95
CA THR A 398 -14.15 -10.90 25.04
C THR A 398 -15.56 -10.63 25.60
N PHE A 399 -16.55 -10.45 24.75
CA PHE A 399 -17.94 -10.26 25.16
C PHE A 399 -18.47 -11.47 25.95
N VAL A 400 -18.24 -12.68 25.45
CA VAL A 400 -18.63 -13.92 26.18
C VAL A 400 -17.93 -13.99 27.54
N TYR A 401 -16.62 -13.62 27.60
CA TYR A 401 -15.89 -13.55 28.87
C TYR A 401 -16.55 -12.62 29.88
N LEU A 402 -16.89 -11.40 29.45
CA LEU A 402 -17.49 -10.39 30.31
C LEU A 402 -18.89 -10.76 30.81
N VAL A 403 -19.71 -11.40 29.95
CA VAL A 403 -21.09 -11.72 30.26
C VAL A 403 -21.22 -13.04 31.06
N SER A 404 -20.46 -14.07 30.69
CA SER A 404 -20.60 -15.41 31.25
C SER A 404 -19.54 -15.75 32.31
N GLY A 405 -18.61 -14.86 32.55
CA GLY A 405 -17.49 -15.05 33.46
C GLY A 405 -16.37 -15.95 32.92
N PRO A 406 -15.19 -15.97 33.59
CA PRO A 406 -14.00 -16.67 33.11
C PRO A 406 -14.20 -18.19 32.98
N ALA A 407 -15.05 -18.81 33.80
CA ALA A 407 -15.22 -20.27 33.87
C ALA A 407 -15.58 -20.91 32.53
N ARG A 408 -16.36 -20.22 31.67
CA ARG A 408 -16.82 -20.77 30.39
C ARG A 408 -15.81 -20.79 29.29
N ILE A 409 -14.87 -19.85 29.27
CA ILE A 409 -13.89 -19.74 28.19
C ILE A 409 -12.45 -19.89 28.65
N SER A 410 -12.20 -20.05 29.98
CA SER A 410 -10.86 -20.29 30.53
C SER A 410 -10.16 -21.46 29.86
N ALA A 411 -10.91 -22.50 29.47
CA ALA A 411 -10.38 -23.66 28.76
C ALA A 411 -9.78 -23.31 27.38
N LEU A 412 -10.24 -22.24 26.72
CA LEU A 412 -9.72 -21.76 25.44
C LEU A 412 -8.46 -20.91 25.58
N PHE A 413 -8.19 -20.42 26.78
CA PHE A 413 -7.10 -19.51 27.07
C PHE A 413 -6.17 -20.09 28.15
N PRO A 414 -5.19 -20.92 27.79
CA PRO A 414 -4.08 -21.22 28.71
C PRO A 414 -3.48 -19.90 29.25
N ALA A 415 -2.99 -19.89 30.47
CA ALA A 415 -2.59 -18.67 31.17
C ALA A 415 -1.70 -17.75 30.33
N THR A 416 -0.70 -18.28 29.62
CA THR A 416 0.19 -17.50 28.75
C THR A 416 -0.56 -16.83 27.61
N VAL A 417 -1.48 -17.56 26.97
CA VAL A 417 -2.29 -17.03 25.86
C VAL A 417 -3.24 -15.96 26.35
N LEU A 418 -3.86 -16.17 27.51
CA LEU A 418 -4.75 -15.21 28.16
C LEU A 418 -4.02 -13.90 28.48
N TYR A 419 -2.87 -13.96 29.17
CA TYR A 419 -2.10 -12.77 29.53
C TYR A 419 -1.60 -12.01 28.31
N LEU A 420 -1.13 -12.74 27.29
CA LEU A 420 -0.67 -12.13 26.03
C LEU A 420 -1.84 -11.49 25.28
N GLY A 421 -3.00 -12.13 25.24
CA GLY A 421 -4.21 -11.61 24.63
C GLY A 421 -4.75 -10.36 25.33
N VAL A 422 -4.83 -10.38 26.68
CA VAL A 422 -5.24 -9.21 27.48
C VAL A 422 -4.26 -8.06 27.32
N PHE A 423 -2.95 -8.32 27.38
CA PHE A 423 -1.92 -7.33 27.14
C PHE A 423 -2.08 -6.70 25.75
N SER A 424 -2.24 -7.51 24.71
CA SER A 424 -2.44 -7.02 23.34
C SER A 424 -3.73 -6.21 23.20
N MET A 425 -4.83 -6.66 23.81
CA MET A 425 -6.10 -5.97 23.76
C MET A 425 -6.08 -4.61 24.44
N LEU A 426 -5.45 -4.50 25.61
CA LEU A 426 -5.39 -3.25 26.36
C LEU A 426 -4.24 -2.36 25.89
N ILE A 427 -3.02 -2.84 26.00
CA ILE A 427 -1.82 -2.05 25.72
C ILE A 427 -1.57 -1.94 24.21
N GLY A 428 -1.69 -3.05 23.48
CA GLY A 428 -1.49 -3.06 22.03
C GLY A 428 -2.43 -2.12 21.28
N ASN A 429 -3.73 -2.17 21.57
CA ASN A 429 -4.70 -1.26 20.96
C ASN A 429 -4.48 0.20 21.39
N LEU A 430 -4.17 0.46 22.66
CA LEU A 430 -3.80 1.81 23.13
C LEU A 430 -2.60 2.36 22.38
N LEU A 431 -1.55 1.58 22.20
CA LEU A 431 -0.36 1.97 21.46
C LEU A 431 -0.66 2.22 19.97
N MET A 432 -1.58 1.47 19.38
CA MET A 432 -2.04 1.72 18.00
C MET A 432 -2.83 3.01 17.88
N VAL A 433 -3.73 3.30 18.84
CA VAL A 433 -4.44 4.60 18.93
C VAL A 433 -3.43 5.72 19.08
N TYR A 434 -2.47 5.60 20.00
CA TYR A 434 -1.39 6.57 20.17
C TYR A 434 -0.57 6.77 18.90
N SER A 435 -0.25 5.70 18.17
CA SER A 435 0.48 5.78 16.90
C SER A 435 -0.30 6.57 15.83
N MET A 436 -1.63 6.41 15.77
CA MET A 436 -2.48 7.22 14.89
C MET A 436 -2.52 8.68 15.31
N MET A 437 -2.58 8.96 16.63
CA MET A 437 -2.47 10.33 17.15
C MET A 437 -1.11 10.95 16.80
N ALA A 438 -0.02 10.18 16.92
CA ALA A 438 1.31 10.61 16.53
C ALA A 438 1.40 10.94 15.03
N GLY A 439 0.79 10.11 14.17
CA GLY A 439 0.65 10.39 12.75
C GLY A 439 -0.08 11.70 12.47
N CYS A 440 -1.22 11.92 13.14
CA CYS A 440 -1.96 13.18 13.05
C CYS A 440 -1.09 14.37 13.45
N MET A 441 -0.38 14.29 14.56
CA MET A 441 0.50 15.36 15.03
C MET A 441 1.65 15.63 14.05
N HIS A 442 2.24 14.59 13.50
CA HIS A 442 3.31 14.71 12.50
C HIS A 442 2.87 15.48 11.24
N ARG A 443 1.60 15.36 10.87
CA ARG A 443 0.99 16.01 9.70
C ARG A 443 0.25 17.30 10.02
N GLY A 444 0.28 17.80 11.26
CA GLY A 444 -0.45 18.99 11.67
C GLY A 444 -1.98 18.82 11.74
N LEU A 445 -2.48 17.57 11.72
CA LEU A 445 -3.91 17.26 11.82
C LEU A 445 -4.38 17.26 13.29
N TYR A 446 -4.04 18.31 14.05
CA TYR A 446 -4.30 18.37 15.49
C TYR A 446 -5.79 18.22 15.86
N GLY A 447 -6.70 18.76 15.03
CA GLY A 447 -8.14 18.62 15.24
C GLY A 447 -8.65 17.17 15.12
N ALA A 448 -7.92 16.29 14.43
CA ALA A 448 -8.28 14.88 14.29
C ALA A 448 -7.85 14.01 15.48
N VAL A 449 -6.91 14.47 16.32
CA VAL A 449 -6.34 13.67 17.43
C VAL A 449 -7.41 13.14 18.37
N ARG A 450 -8.38 13.99 18.78
CA ARG A 450 -9.48 13.55 19.66
C ARG A 450 -10.40 12.51 19.02
N SER A 451 -10.54 12.54 17.69
CA SER A 451 -11.35 11.58 16.95
C SER A 451 -10.75 10.16 16.98
N MET A 452 -9.45 10.02 17.29
CA MET A 452 -8.77 8.74 17.37
C MET A 452 -9.24 7.87 18.55
N LEU A 453 -9.87 8.45 19.57
CA LEU A 453 -10.52 7.69 20.64
C LEU A 453 -11.69 6.83 20.13
N ALA A 454 -12.30 7.20 19.00
CA ALA A 454 -13.37 6.45 18.36
C ALA A 454 -12.86 5.46 17.28
N ILE A 455 -11.55 5.29 17.12
CA ILE A 455 -10.95 4.42 16.10
C ILE A 455 -11.39 2.95 16.18
N PRO A 456 -11.78 2.37 17.34
CA PRO A 456 -12.33 1.00 17.38
C PRO A 456 -13.53 0.80 16.45
N PHE A 457 -14.39 1.81 16.26
CA PHE A 457 -15.51 1.76 15.31
C PHE A 457 -15.00 1.73 13.84
N TYR A 458 -13.92 2.43 13.55
CA TYR A 458 -13.27 2.38 12.24
C TYR A 458 -12.66 0.99 11.97
N TRP A 459 -12.09 0.34 12.99
CA TRP A 459 -11.61 -1.05 12.88
C TRP A 459 -12.75 -2.05 12.65
N ALA A 460 -13.97 -1.78 13.16
CA ALA A 460 -15.12 -2.61 12.83
C ALA A 460 -15.46 -2.54 11.33
N LEU A 461 -15.43 -1.34 10.73
CA LEU A 461 -15.60 -1.18 9.28
C LEU A 461 -14.47 -1.88 8.51
N MET A 462 -13.23 -1.82 9.01
CA MET A 462 -12.10 -2.53 8.43
C MET A 462 -12.32 -4.05 8.42
N SER A 463 -12.90 -4.59 9.51
CA SER A 463 -13.25 -6.01 9.58
C SER A 463 -14.31 -6.39 8.55
N ILE A 464 -15.33 -5.56 8.36
CA ILE A 464 -16.35 -5.77 7.30
C ILE A 464 -15.69 -5.81 5.92
N ALA A 465 -14.77 -4.88 5.65
CA ALA A 465 -14.01 -4.84 4.40
C ALA A 465 -13.13 -6.09 4.22
N ALA A 466 -12.49 -6.58 5.30
CA ALA A 466 -11.66 -7.79 5.29
C ALA A 466 -12.47 -9.06 4.98
N TYR A 467 -13.62 -9.24 5.60
CA TYR A 467 -14.51 -10.36 5.28
C TYR A 467 -15.05 -10.27 3.85
N LYS A 468 -15.43 -9.09 3.38
CA LYS A 468 -15.84 -8.88 1.99
C LYS A 468 -14.70 -9.28 1.03
N ALA A 469 -13.48 -8.84 1.28
CA ALA A 469 -12.29 -9.18 0.49
C ALA A 469 -12.06 -10.71 0.46
N PHE A 470 -12.13 -11.36 1.62
CA PHE A 470 -11.96 -12.81 1.75
C PHE A 470 -13.00 -13.58 0.92
N PHE A 471 -14.30 -13.25 1.05
CA PHE A 471 -15.34 -13.93 0.27
C PHE A 471 -15.24 -13.63 -1.24
N GLN A 472 -14.76 -12.46 -1.63
CA GLN A 472 -14.49 -12.16 -3.05
C GLN A 472 -13.35 -13.03 -3.61
N LEU A 473 -12.30 -13.29 -2.85
CA LEU A 473 -11.21 -14.18 -3.26
C LEU A 473 -11.67 -15.62 -3.48
N LEU A 474 -12.61 -16.11 -2.67
CA LEU A 474 -13.17 -17.45 -2.82
C LEU A 474 -14.05 -17.59 -4.07
N ARG A 475 -14.62 -16.49 -4.59
CA ARG A 475 -15.49 -16.51 -5.77
C ARG A 475 -14.70 -16.27 -7.05
N PRO A 476 -14.55 -17.24 -7.98
CA PRO A 476 -13.74 -17.06 -9.19
C PRO A 476 -14.07 -15.81 -10.02
N SER A 477 -15.37 -15.49 -10.16
CA SER A 477 -15.84 -14.33 -10.92
C SER A 477 -15.53 -12.96 -10.24
N ARG A 478 -15.16 -12.95 -8.96
CA ARG A 478 -14.88 -11.73 -8.20
C ARG A 478 -13.42 -11.55 -7.84
N ARG A 479 -12.55 -12.51 -8.10
CA ARG A 479 -11.13 -12.48 -7.72
C ARG A 479 -10.39 -11.28 -8.28
N HIS A 480 -10.56 -11.00 -9.56
CA HIS A 480 -9.88 -9.90 -10.27
C HIS A 480 -10.81 -8.70 -10.54
N TYR A 481 -12.02 -8.73 -9.96
CA TYR A 481 -12.97 -7.65 -10.16
C TYR A 481 -12.46 -6.37 -9.50
N TRP A 482 -12.25 -5.35 -10.32
CA TRP A 482 -11.88 -4.02 -9.88
C TRP A 482 -13.14 -3.26 -9.48
N GLU A 483 -13.38 -3.11 -8.18
CA GLU A 483 -14.50 -2.29 -7.69
C GLU A 483 -14.15 -0.82 -7.87
N LEU A 484 -14.90 -0.16 -8.74
CA LEU A 484 -14.75 1.27 -8.97
C LEU A 484 -15.07 2.06 -7.70
N THR A 485 -14.28 3.07 -7.46
CA THR A 485 -14.46 4.04 -6.39
C THR A 485 -14.96 5.33 -7.03
N GLU A 486 -16.00 5.93 -6.48
CA GLU A 486 -16.50 7.23 -6.93
C GLU A 486 -15.64 8.34 -6.31
N HIS A 487 -15.15 9.26 -7.14
CA HIS A 487 -14.38 10.45 -6.77
C HIS A 487 -15.17 11.72 -7.10
N GLY A 488 -14.71 12.89 -6.64
CA GLY A 488 -15.41 14.16 -6.86
C GLY A 488 -16.70 14.31 -6.03
N LEU A 489 -16.80 13.60 -4.90
CA LEU A 489 -17.97 13.63 -4.02
C LEU A 489 -18.03 14.89 -3.13
N VAL A 490 -16.91 15.59 -2.99
CA VAL A 490 -16.79 16.79 -2.16
C VAL A 490 -16.34 17.95 -3.03
N THR A 491 -17.14 19.04 -3.05
CA THR A 491 -16.77 20.29 -3.73
C THR A 491 -15.89 21.16 -2.82
N GLU A 492 -14.87 21.82 -3.39
CA GLU A 492 -13.90 22.64 -2.65
C GLU A 492 -14.50 23.83 -1.91
N HIS A 493 -15.71 24.26 -2.23
CA HIS A 493 -16.33 25.50 -1.73
C HIS A 493 -16.75 25.47 -0.26
N GLY A 494 -16.54 24.37 0.48
CA GLY A 494 -16.94 24.23 1.89
C GLY A 494 -15.88 24.59 2.94
N HIS A 495 -14.63 24.86 2.60
CA HIS A 495 -13.53 24.93 3.58
C HIS A 495 -12.75 26.25 3.67
N ALA A 496 -13.13 27.31 2.96
CA ALA A 496 -12.40 28.59 2.98
C ALA A 496 -12.55 29.41 4.27
N THR A 497 -13.31 28.98 5.28
CA THR A 497 -13.64 29.80 6.45
C THR A 497 -13.01 29.39 7.79
N HIS A 498 -12.20 28.32 7.85
CA HIS A 498 -11.64 27.89 9.16
C HIS A 498 -10.12 28.09 9.35
N SER A 499 -9.39 28.57 8.37
CA SER A 499 -7.93 28.79 8.50
C SER A 499 -7.50 30.22 8.85
N LEU A 500 -8.41 31.16 9.01
CA LEU A 500 -8.10 32.58 9.32
C LEU A 500 -8.48 33.04 10.75
N GLY A 501 -8.78 32.12 11.66
CA GLY A 501 -9.29 32.43 12.99
C GLY A 501 -8.33 32.30 14.17
N MET A 502 -7.01 32.06 13.97
CA MET A 502 -6.07 31.93 15.11
C MET A 502 -4.71 32.63 14.90
N ALA A 503 -4.73 33.84 14.36
CA ALA A 503 -3.54 34.68 14.35
C ALA A 503 -3.92 36.13 14.62
N THR A 504 -4.48 36.42 15.80
CA THR A 504 -4.40 37.70 16.52
C THR A 504 -5.14 37.60 17.85
N THR A 505 -4.42 37.28 18.92
CA THR A 505 -4.59 37.88 20.26
C THR A 505 -3.53 37.30 21.21
N GLY A 506 -2.65 38.18 21.71
CA GLY A 506 -1.86 38.00 22.92
C GLY A 506 -0.49 37.41 22.74
#